data_7ac60cd01847107f744ef436f1657bcd
#
_entry.id   7ac60cd01847107f744ef436f1657bcd
#
_cell.length_a   1.000
_cell.length_b   1.000
_cell.length_c   1.000
_cell.angle_alpha   90.00
_cell.angle_beta   90.00
_cell.angle_gamma   90.00
#
_symmetry.space_group_name_H-M   'P 1'
#
loop_
_entity.id
_entity.type
_entity.pdbx_description
1 polymer ?
#
loop_
_entity_poly.entity_id
_entity_poly.type
_entity_poly.pdbx_seq_one_letter_code
_entity_poly.pdbx_strand_id
1 'polypeptide(L)'
;MSTSSFLSANGQSKATTLNARASEDFSAKLAETQALLQRAAAEFTPVTQASSLGAEDVVITHLINSLKLDIPVFVLETGALHTETLALLERTEATSRATINVYRPVHESVIQFVRTEGQDAMYKSIELRKACCGIRKMEPLARALQGQRAWITGLRQEQSAARAEVPLQDDSEVATKNLSKFNPLAKWTWGDVWHY
;
A
#
# COMPACT_ATOMS: atom_id res chain seq x y z
N MET A 1 25.08 16.43 11.30
CA MET A 1 24.84 17.13 10.02
C MET A 1 23.35 17.33 9.89
N SER A 2 22.97 18.52 9.52
CA SER A 2 21.67 19.15 9.71
C SER A 2 20.49 18.38 9.11
N THR A 3 19.55 17.93 9.92
CA THR A 3 18.20 17.53 9.49
C THR A 3 17.45 18.81 9.10
N SER A 4 17.61 19.21 7.84
CA SER A 4 16.92 20.38 7.29
C SER A 4 15.41 20.12 7.34
N SER A 5 14.72 20.92 8.13
CA SER A 5 13.30 20.84 8.42
C SER A 5 12.44 20.79 7.15
N PHE A 6 11.74 19.68 6.96
CA PHE A 6 10.71 19.52 5.92
C PHE A 6 9.37 20.18 6.27
N LEU A 7 9.33 20.95 7.37
CA LEU A 7 8.12 21.63 7.81
C LEU A 7 8.17 23.11 7.37
N SER A 8 7.06 23.61 6.86
CA SER A 8 6.82 25.06 6.67
C SER A 8 6.60 25.74 8.01
N ALA A 9 6.64 27.07 8.04
CA ALA A 9 6.36 27.88 9.25
C ALA A 9 4.99 27.58 9.91
N ASN A 10 4.06 26.94 9.18
CA ASN A 10 2.72 26.53 9.63
C ASN A 10 2.62 25.06 10.02
N GLY A 11 3.73 24.33 10.16
CA GLY A 11 3.72 22.91 10.53
C GLY A 11 3.35 21.93 9.41
N GLN A 12 3.02 22.41 8.22
CA GLN A 12 2.75 21.57 7.04
C GLN A 12 4.05 21.12 6.37
N SER A 13 4.07 19.90 5.83
CA SER A 13 5.22 19.43 5.05
C SER A 13 5.33 20.21 3.74
N LYS A 14 6.56 20.37 3.21
CA LYS A 14 6.77 20.99 1.89
C LYS A 14 6.04 20.22 0.78
N ALA A 15 5.94 18.90 0.89
CA ALA A 15 5.22 18.04 -0.06
C ALA A 15 3.71 18.37 -0.06
N THR A 16 3.08 18.52 1.12
CA THR A 16 1.68 18.95 1.23
C THR A 16 1.48 20.30 0.57
N THR A 17 2.30 21.31 0.92
CA THR A 17 2.19 22.66 0.34
C THR A 17 2.31 22.68 -1.17
N LEU A 18 3.16 21.82 -1.75
CA LEU A 18 3.40 21.78 -3.19
C LEU A 18 2.32 20.99 -3.96
N ASN A 19 1.80 19.92 -3.37
CA ASN A 19 1.01 18.92 -4.09
C ASN A 19 -0.49 18.92 -3.70
N ALA A 20 -0.89 19.43 -2.53
CA ALA A 20 -2.27 19.41 -2.07
C ALA A 20 -3.17 20.30 -2.96
N ARG A 21 -3.88 19.65 -3.89
CA ARG A 21 -4.80 20.32 -4.84
C ARG A 21 -6.00 19.40 -5.10
N ALA A 22 -7.08 19.66 -4.35
CA ALA A 22 -8.32 18.93 -4.56
C ALA A 22 -8.85 19.11 -5.98
N SER A 23 -9.26 18.02 -6.60
CA SER A 23 -10.09 18.08 -7.81
C SER A 23 -11.48 18.64 -7.49
N GLU A 24 -12.18 19.18 -8.48
CA GLU A 24 -13.54 19.75 -8.30
C GLU A 24 -14.53 18.71 -7.72
N ASP A 25 -14.36 17.44 -8.06
CA ASP A 25 -15.20 16.31 -7.63
C ASP A 25 -14.64 15.55 -6.41
N PHE A 26 -13.64 16.11 -5.70
CA PHE A 26 -12.98 15.46 -4.58
C PHE A 26 -13.96 14.94 -3.51
N SER A 27 -14.97 15.72 -3.14
CA SER A 27 -15.95 15.30 -2.13
C SER A 27 -16.75 14.07 -2.57
N ALA A 28 -17.10 13.98 -3.86
CA ALA A 28 -17.79 12.81 -4.42
C ALA A 28 -16.87 11.58 -4.45
N LYS A 29 -15.60 11.74 -4.83
CA LYS A 29 -14.58 10.69 -4.80
C LYS A 29 -14.34 10.16 -3.40
N LEU A 30 -14.27 11.04 -2.41
CA LEU A 30 -14.12 10.66 -1.01
C LEU A 30 -15.32 9.85 -0.52
N ALA A 31 -16.54 10.27 -0.84
CA ALA A 31 -17.77 9.54 -0.49
C ALA A 31 -17.81 8.15 -1.18
N GLU A 32 -17.46 8.05 -2.46
CA GLU A 32 -17.35 6.78 -3.19
C GLU A 32 -16.32 5.85 -2.55
N THR A 33 -15.14 6.39 -2.18
CA THR A 33 -14.10 5.64 -1.48
C THR A 33 -14.57 5.09 -0.14
N GLN A 34 -15.24 5.91 0.67
CA GLN A 34 -15.77 5.49 1.97
C GLN A 34 -16.84 4.40 1.81
N ALA A 35 -17.76 4.56 0.87
CA ALA A 35 -18.79 3.56 0.58
C ALA A 35 -18.17 2.23 0.10
N LEU A 36 -17.14 2.29 -0.73
CA LEU A 36 -16.44 1.11 -1.23
C LEU A 36 -15.71 0.35 -0.10
N LEU A 37 -15.05 1.07 0.81
CA LEU A 37 -14.39 0.47 1.98
C LEU A 37 -15.41 -0.18 2.93
N GLN A 38 -16.54 0.47 3.18
CA GLN A 38 -17.63 -0.08 4.00
C GLN A 38 -18.21 -1.35 3.38
N ARG A 39 -18.45 -1.34 2.07
CA ARG A 39 -18.93 -2.51 1.32
C ARG A 39 -17.91 -3.66 1.38
N ALA A 40 -16.63 -3.37 1.16
CA ALA A 40 -15.58 -4.39 1.26
C ALA A 40 -15.56 -5.06 2.64
N ALA A 41 -15.67 -4.27 3.71
CA ALA A 41 -15.73 -4.78 5.08
C ALA A 41 -16.98 -5.62 5.36
N ALA A 42 -18.15 -5.23 4.81
CA ALA A 42 -19.41 -5.90 5.10
C ALA A 42 -19.61 -7.20 4.28
N GLU A 43 -19.21 -7.20 3.01
CA GLU A 43 -19.58 -8.25 2.06
C GLU A 43 -18.44 -9.21 1.70
N PHE A 44 -17.17 -8.79 1.89
CA PHE A 44 -15.98 -9.52 1.41
C PHE A 44 -15.05 -9.99 2.53
N THR A 45 -15.56 -10.16 3.73
CA THR A 45 -14.77 -10.69 4.87
C THR A 45 -14.39 -12.16 4.66
N PRO A 46 -13.12 -12.58 4.95
CA PRO A 46 -12.00 -11.75 5.41
C PRO A 46 -11.43 -10.85 4.30
N VAL A 47 -11.21 -9.59 4.62
CA VAL A 47 -10.61 -8.59 3.74
C VAL A 47 -9.42 -7.94 4.44
N THR A 48 -8.39 -7.56 3.68
CA THR A 48 -7.18 -6.93 4.22
C THR A 48 -6.69 -5.79 3.32
N GLN A 49 -6.05 -4.78 3.89
CA GLN A 49 -5.38 -3.73 3.11
C GLN A 49 -3.90 -4.08 2.93
N ALA A 50 -3.40 -4.05 1.70
CA ALA A 50 -1.97 -4.01 1.41
C ALA A 50 -1.46 -2.57 1.57
N SER A 51 -0.40 -2.38 2.36
CA SER A 51 0.22 -1.07 2.53
C SER A 51 1.71 -1.12 2.25
N SER A 52 2.15 -0.28 1.34
CA SER A 52 3.57 0.03 1.12
C SER A 52 4.04 1.20 1.98
N LEU A 53 3.14 1.78 2.79
CA LEU A 53 3.33 3.03 3.54
C LEU A 53 3.55 4.26 2.62
N GLY A 54 3.22 4.16 1.33
CA GLY A 54 3.10 5.30 0.44
C GLY A 54 1.89 6.17 0.79
N ALA A 55 1.85 7.38 0.25
CA ALA A 55 0.81 8.36 0.58
C ALA A 55 -0.61 7.80 0.37
N GLU A 56 -0.84 7.10 -0.73
CA GLU A 56 -2.13 6.47 -1.06
C GLU A 56 -2.54 5.44 0.01
N ASP A 57 -1.61 4.59 0.41
CA ASP A 57 -1.89 3.53 1.38
C ASP A 57 -2.14 4.11 2.77
N VAL A 58 -1.43 5.21 3.13
CA VAL A 58 -1.64 5.95 4.39
C VAL A 58 -3.04 6.57 4.41
N VAL A 59 -3.51 7.15 3.30
CA VAL A 59 -4.89 7.65 3.17
C VAL A 59 -5.91 6.54 3.42
N ILE A 60 -5.74 5.37 2.79
CA ILE A 60 -6.66 4.23 2.98
C ILE A 60 -6.64 3.76 4.44
N THR A 61 -5.45 3.58 5.03
CA THR A 61 -5.31 3.20 6.45
C THR A 61 -6.01 4.21 7.37
N HIS A 62 -5.87 5.51 7.10
CA HIS A 62 -6.56 6.56 7.87
C HIS A 62 -8.07 6.46 7.72
N LEU A 63 -8.60 6.23 6.52
CA LEU A 63 -10.04 6.04 6.28
C LEU A 63 -10.58 4.81 7.00
N ILE A 64 -9.89 3.67 6.96
CA ILE A 64 -10.24 2.45 7.69
C ILE A 64 -10.36 2.74 9.19
N ASN A 65 -9.38 3.44 9.77
CA ASN A 65 -9.37 3.83 11.17
C ASN A 65 -10.51 4.78 11.52
N SER A 66 -10.73 5.82 10.70
CA SER A 66 -11.74 6.86 10.91
C SER A 66 -13.15 6.31 10.82
N LEU A 67 -13.40 5.39 9.88
CA LEU A 67 -14.67 4.69 9.70
C LEU A 67 -14.84 3.51 10.67
N LYS A 68 -13.83 3.20 11.48
CA LYS A 68 -13.80 2.11 12.46
C LYS A 68 -14.09 0.74 11.81
N LEU A 69 -13.61 0.52 10.60
CA LEU A 69 -13.79 -0.74 9.88
C LEU A 69 -12.86 -1.82 10.45
N ASP A 70 -13.35 -3.06 10.47
CA ASP A 70 -12.56 -4.23 10.84
C ASP A 70 -11.83 -4.77 9.60
N ILE A 71 -10.84 -4.03 9.15
CA ILE A 71 -9.98 -4.36 8.01
C ILE A 71 -8.53 -4.31 8.52
N PRO A 72 -7.89 -5.46 8.76
CA PRO A 72 -6.48 -5.49 9.10
C PRO A 72 -5.64 -4.99 7.92
N VAL A 73 -4.50 -4.37 8.24
CA VAL A 73 -3.53 -3.87 7.27
C VAL A 73 -2.31 -4.78 7.29
N PHE A 74 -1.77 -5.12 6.14
CA PHE A 74 -0.47 -5.77 6.10
C PHE A 74 0.58 -4.93 5.38
N VAL A 75 1.81 -5.06 5.85
CA VAL A 75 3.00 -4.44 5.28
C VAL A 75 4.02 -5.53 4.93
N LEU A 76 4.61 -5.45 3.74
CA LEU A 76 5.71 -6.32 3.33
C LEU A 76 7.04 -5.65 3.72
N GLU A 77 7.64 -6.10 4.81
CA GLU A 77 8.98 -5.68 5.23
C GLU A 77 10.02 -6.55 4.51
N THR A 78 10.57 -6.02 3.43
CA THR A 78 11.40 -6.76 2.46
C THR A 78 12.84 -7.01 2.91
N GLY A 79 13.26 -6.45 4.05
CA GLY A 79 14.65 -6.37 4.48
C GLY A 79 15.49 -5.37 3.67
N ALA A 80 14.81 -4.47 2.92
CA ALA A 80 15.44 -3.44 2.09
C ALA A 80 14.61 -2.14 2.06
N LEU A 81 13.76 -1.91 3.08
CA LEU A 81 13.02 -0.67 3.22
C LEU A 81 13.95 0.45 3.73
N HIS A 82 13.67 1.68 3.30
CA HIS A 82 14.38 2.85 3.80
C HIS A 82 14.06 3.11 5.28
N THR A 83 14.99 3.73 5.99
CA THR A 83 14.87 4.03 7.43
C THR A 83 13.61 4.86 7.73
N GLU A 84 13.28 5.81 6.85
CA GLU A 84 12.07 6.64 6.99
C GLU A 84 10.79 5.81 6.88
N THR A 85 10.78 4.78 6.01
CA THR A 85 9.64 3.86 5.86
C THR A 85 9.49 2.98 7.09
N LEU A 86 10.61 2.50 7.67
CA LEU A 86 10.59 1.72 8.92
C LEU A 86 10.10 2.57 10.10
N ALA A 87 10.55 3.83 10.21
CA ALA A 87 10.06 4.75 11.23
C ALA A 87 8.56 5.06 11.06
N LEU A 88 8.08 5.14 9.83
CA LEU A 88 6.65 5.30 9.55
C LEU A 88 5.86 4.04 9.92
N LEU A 89 6.42 2.84 9.68
CA LEU A 89 5.81 1.57 10.11
C LEU A 89 5.62 1.55 11.62
N GLU A 90 6.68 1.78 12.39
CA GLU A 90 6.63 1.82 13.85
C GLU A 90 5.57 2.80 14.37
N ARG A 91 5.52 4.00 13.79
CA ARG A 91 4.49 4.99 14.15
C ARG A 91 3.08 4.53 13.78
N THR A 92 2.92 3.87 12.62
CA THR A 92 1.62 3.34 12.18
C THR A 92 1.16 2.23 13.12
N GLU A 93 2.04 1.30 13.50
CA GLU A 93 1.73 0.24 14.48
C GLU A 93 1.30 0.82 15.83
N ALA A 94 1.98 1.88 16.29
CA ALA A 94 1.69 2.50 17.59
C ALA A 94 0.37 3.31 17.62
N THR A 95 -0.08 3.83 16.48
CA THR A 95 -1.22 4.77 16.42
C THR A 95 -2.45 4.22 15.70
N SER A 96 -2.31 3.17 14.90
CA SER A 96 -3.42 2.59 14.16
C SER A 96 -4.39 1.85 15.08
N ARG A 97 -5.68 2.06 14.85
CA ARG A 97 -6.73 1.22 15.43
C ARG A 97 -6.81 -0.15 14.73
N ALA A 98 -6.65 -0.16 13.41
CA ALA A 98 -6.58 -1.39 12.62
C ALA A 98 -5.32 -2.19 12.99
N THR A 99 -5.44 -3.51 13.03
CA THR A 99 -4.30 -4.40 13.25
C THR A 99 -3.31 -4.28 12.10
N ILE A 100 -2.04 -4.05 12.41
CA ILE A 100 -0.95 -4.01 11.42
C ILE A 100 -0.20 -5.33 11.47
N ASN A 101 -0.20 -6.08 10.37
CA ASN A 101 0.51 -7.34 10.22
C ASN A 101 1.75 -7.15 9.35
N VAL A 102 2.93 -7.45 9.87
CA VAL A 102 4.18 -7.31 9.13
C VAL A 102 4.64 -8.66 8.61
N TYR A 103 4.70 -8.79 7.29
CA TYR A 103 5.18 -10.01 6.62
C TYR A 103 6.59 -9.81 6.13
N ARG A 104 7.48 -10.71 6.56
CA ARG A 104 8.89 -10.75 6.17
C ARG A 104 9.16 -11.94 5.27
N PRO A 105 10.14 -11.85 4.35
CA PRO A 105 10.58 -12.98 3.55
C PRO A 105 11.18 -14.07 4.44
N VAL A 106 11.17 -15.31 3.97
CA VAL A 106 11.87 -16.42 4.61
C VAL A 106 13.36 -16.12 4.64
N HIS A 107 13.93 -16.08 5.84
CA HIS A 107 15.30 -15.61 6.06
C HIS A 107 16.35 -16.44 5.30
N GLU A 108 16.22 -17.77 5.32
CA GLU A 108 17.08 -18.70 4.61
C GLU A 108 17.09 -18.45 3.10
N SER A 109 15.92 -18.18 2.51
CA SER A 109 15.81 -17.89 1.07
C SER A 109 16.54 -16.61 0.69
N VAL A 110 16.47 -15.58 1.55
CA VAL A 110 17.21 -14.32 1.35
C VAL A 110 18.71 -14.54 1.46
N ILE A 111 19.16 -15.27 2.49
CA ILE A 111 20.60 -15.57 2.68
C ILE A 111 21.14 -16.36 1.51
N GLN A 112 20.43 -17.41 1.09
CA GLN A 112 20.84 -18.23 -0.04
C GLN A 112 20.95 -17.40 -1.33
N PHE A 113 19.94 -16.59 -1.64
CA PHE A 113 19.96 -15.72 -2.80
C PHE A 113 21.15 -14.75 -2.79
N VAL A 114 21.38 -14.08 -1.66
CA VAL A 114 22.50 -13.13 -1.52
C VAL A 114 23.85 -13.82 -1.62
N ARG A 115 24.00 -15.02 -1.06
CA ARG A 115 25.26 -15.81 -1.16
C ARG A 115 25.57 -16.25 -2.59
N THR A 116 24.54 -16.64 -3.36
CA THR A 116 24.71 -17.15 -4.72
C THR A 116 24.90 -16.02 -5.72
N GLU A 117 24.06 -14.97 -5.64
CA GLU A 117 23.96 -13.94 -6.69
C GLU A 117 24.62 -12.61 -6.30
N GLY A 118 24.84 -12.40 -4.99
CA GLY A 118 25.36 -11.16 -4.42
C GLY A 118 24.27 -10.21 -3.92
N GLN A 119 24.66 -9.27 -3.06
CA GLN A 119 23.73 -8.31 -2.44
C GLN A 119 23.06 -7.39 -3.47
N ASP A 120 23.79 -7.00 -4.52
CA ASP A 120 23.32 -6.09 -5.57
C ASP A 120 22.75 -6.81 -6.80
N ALA A 121 22.44 -8.11 -6.65
CA ALA A 121 21.96 -8.96 -7.75
C ALA A 121 20.77 -8.36 -8.50
N MET A 122 19.83 -7.73 -7.78
CA MET A 122 18.62 -7.13 -8.36
C MET A 122 18.91 -6.02 -9.40
N TYR A 123 20.12 -5.47 -9.44
CA TYR A 123 20.54 -4.44 -10.38
C TYR A 123 21.29 -5.01 -11.59
N LYS A 124 21.67 -6.30 -11.58
CA LYS A 124 22.49 -6.92 -12.62
C LYS A 124 21.67 -7.38 -13.83
N SER A 125 20.47 -7.89 -13.62
CA SER A 125 19.57 -8.33 -14.69
C SER A 125 18.10 -8.29 -14.30
N ILE A 126 17.22 -8.40 -15.32
CA ILE A 126 15.76 -8.48 -15.12
C ILE A 126 15.38 -9.78 -14.39
N GLU A 127 16.03 -10.90 -14.75
CA GLU A 127 15.81 -12.22 -14.15
C GLU A 127 16.16 -12.22 -12.66
N LEU A 128 17.31 -11.66 -12.30
CA LEU A 128 17.73 -11.53 -10.90
C LEU A 128 16.84 -10.58 -10.11
N ARG A 129 16.35 -9.49 -10.75
CA ARG A 129 15.34 -8.62 -10.15
C ARG A 129 14.04 -9.36 -9.88
N LYS A 130 13.54 -10.17 -10.84
CA LYS A 130 12.34 -10.99 -10.67
C LYS A 130 12.52 -12.03 -9.56
N ALA A 131 13.66 -12.71 -9.52
CA ALA A 131 13.98 -13.67 -8.47
C ALA A 131 14.02 -13.01 -7.09
N CYS A 132 14.70 -11.87 -6.94
CA CYS A 132 14.71 -11.09 -5.70
C CYS A 132 13.30 -10.66 -5.28
N CYS A 133 12.50 -10.16 -6.23
CA CYS A 133 11.10 -9.79 -6.00
C CYS A 133 10.26 -11.01 -5.59
N GLY A 134 10.47 -12.16 -6.20
CA GLY A 134 9.82 -13.42 -5.87
C GLY A 134 10.01 -13.76 -4.39
N ILE A 135 11.25 -13.73 -3.92
CA ILE A 135 11.63 -14.06 -2.53
C ILE A 135 11.13 -13.00 -1.55
N ARG A 136 11.36 -11.71 -1.85
CA ARG A 136 11.16 -10.63 -0.88
C ARG A 136 9.76 -10.03 -0.85
N LYS A 137 8.96 -10.23 -1.92
CA LYS A 137 7.62 -9.65 -2.05
C LYS A 137 6.55 -10.68 -2.38
N MET A 138 6.73 -11.49 -3.44
CA MET A 138 5.65 -12.34 -3.93
C MET A 138 5.32 -13.48 -2.97
N GLU A 139 6.34 -14.10 -2.35
CA GLU A 139 6.14 -15.13 -1.34
C GLU A 139 5.45 -14.57 -0.08
N PRO A 140 5.93 -13.47 0.56
CA PRO A 140 5.23 -12.87 1.69
C PRO A 140 3.82 -12.37 1.34
N LEU A 141 3.62 -11.84 0.13
CA LEU A 141 2.30 -11.44 -0.36
C LEU A 141 1.34 -12.62 -0.43
N ALA A 142 1.80 -13.77 -0.94
CA ALA A 142 0.98 -14.97 -1.02
C ALA A 142 0.52 -15.44 0.38
N ARG A 143 1.40 -15.36 1.39
CA ARG A 143 1.04 -15.64 2.79
C ARG A 143 0.05 -14.63 3.36
N ALA A 144 0.25 -13.35 3.09
CA ALA A 144 -0.65 -12.30 3.56
C ALA A 144 -2.07 -12.42 2.99
N LEU A 145 -2.19 -12.90 1.75
CA LEU A 145 -3.47 -13.07 1.06
C LEU A 145 -4.10 -14.45 1.26
N GLN A 146 -3.40 -15.37 1.93
CA GLN A 146 -3.94 -16.70 2.18
C GLN A 146 -5.20 -16.64 3.03
N GLY A 147 -6.30 -17.22 2.52
CA GLY A 147 -7.60 -17.24 3.20
C GLY A 147 -8.38 -15.93 3.12
N GLN A 148 -7.85 -14.89 2.48
CA GLN A 148 -8.60 -13.66 2.23
C GLN A 148 -9.61 -13.85 1.10
N ARG A 149 -10.77 -13.18 1.19
CA ARG A 149 -11.75 -13.07 0.11
C ARG A 149 -11.55 -11.81 -0.71
N ALA A 150 -10.94 -10.79 -0.10
CA ALA A 150 -10.61 -9.57 -0.80
C ALA A 150 -9.35 -8.90 -0.23
N TRP A 151 -8.76 -8.04 -1.03
CA TRP A 151 -7.70 -7.14 -0.60
C TRP A 151 -7.86 -5.75 -1.20
N ILE A 152 -7.32 -4.76 -0.50
CA ILE A 152 -7.44 -3.35 -0.85
C ILE A 152 -6.05 -2.82 -1.17
N THR A 153 -5.93 -2.03 -2.25
CA THR A 153 -4.66 -1.42 -2.69
C THR A 153 -4.81 0.07 -2.96
N GLY A 154 -3.71 0.80 -2.86
CA GLY A 154 -3.63 2.23 -3.20
C GLY A 154 -3.40 2.53 -4.68
N LEU A 155 -3.78 1.62 -5.59
CA LEU A 155 -3.61 1.85 -7.02
C LEU A 155 -4.49 2.99 -7.52
N ARG A 156 -3.90 3.87 -8.35
CA ARG A 156 -4.59 4.96 -9.05
C ARG A 156 -4.36 4.88 -10.55
N GLN A 157 -5.38 5.26 -11.33
CA GLN A 157 -5.28 5.33 -12.79
C GLN A 157 -4.16 6.27 -13.26
N GLU A 158 -4.00 7.39 -12.59
CA GLU A 158 -3.02 8.43 -12.92
C GLU A 158 -1.55 8.00 -12.72
N GLN A 159 -1.26 6.90 -11.98
CA GLN A 159 0.12 6.48 -11.68
C GLN A 159 0.92 6.05 -12.91
N SER A 160 0.28 5.57 -13.96
CA SER A 160 0.92 5.25 -15.24
C SER A 160 -0.13 5.00 -16.34
N ALA A 161 0.27 5.15 -17.60
CA ALA A 161 -0.59 4.81 -18.75
C ALA A 161 -1.08 3.36 -18.71
N ALA A 162 -0.26 2.41 -18.21
CA ALA A 162 -0.66 1.02 -18.04
C ALA A 162 -1.74 0.80 -16.96
N ARG A 163 -2.04 1.82 -16.15
CA ARG A 163 -3.07 1.78 -15.09
C ARG A 163 -4.30 2.61 -15.42
N ALA A 164 -4.38 3.18 -16.62
CA ALA A 164 -5.50 4.06 -17.01
C ALA A 164 -6.89 3.40 -16.87
N GLU A 165 -6.96 2.08 -16.93
CA GLU A 165 -8.19 1.30 -16.81
C GLU A 165 -8.31 0.54 -15.46
N VAL A 166 -7.56 0.94 -14.42
CA VAL A 166 -7.70 0.31 -13.10
C VAL A 166 -9.14 0.51 -12.59
N PRO A 167 -9.92 -0.58 -12.40
CA PRO A 167 -11.27 -0.48 -11.89
C PRO A 167 -11.28 -0.27 -10.38
N LEU A 168 -12.38 0.25 -9.85
CA LEU A 168 -12.61 0.34 -8.40
C LEU A 168 -12.65 -1.05 -7.74
N GLN A 169 -13.22 -2.05 -8.44
CA GLN A 169 -13.24 -3.45 -8.07
C GLN A 169 -12.79 -4.29 -9.25
N ASP A 170 -11.83 -5.19 -9.02
CA ASP A 170 -11.27 -6.12 -9.99
C ASP A 170 -11.49 -7.54 -9.49
N ASP A 171 -12.33 -8.27 -10.20
CA ASP A 171 -12.71 -9.65 -9.89
C ASP A 171 -12.01 -10.68 -10.82
N SER A 172 -10.97 -10.26 -11.53
CA SER A 172 -10.26 -11.13 -12.49
C SER A 172 -9.63 -12.37 -11.84
N GLU A 173 -9.32 -12.33 -10.55
CA GLU A 173 -8.75 -13.45 -9.79
C GLU A 173 -9.79 -14.26 -8.99
N VAL A 174 -11.08 -13.90 -9.05
CA VAL A 174 -12.13 -14.62 -8.28
C VAL A 174 -12.24 -16.06 -8.71
N ALA A 175 -12.24 -16.34 -10.02
CA ALA A 175 -12.38 -17.71 -10.55
C ALA A 175 -11.21 -18.62 -10.17
N THR A 176 -10.01 -18.10 -10.01
CA THR A 176 -8.78 -18.87 -9.75
C THR A 176 -8.35 -18.87 -8.29
N LYS A 177 -8.59 -17.77 -7.58
CA LYS A 177 -8.09 -17.57 -6.21
C LYS A 177 -9.20 -17.24 -5.21
N ASN A 178 -10.46 -17.11 -5.65
CA ASN A 178 -11.57 -16.60 -4.84
C ASN A 178 -11.24 -15.25 -4.16
N LEU A 179 -10.55 -14.37 -4.90
CA LEU A 179 -9.98 -13.14 -4.36
C LEU A 179 -10.40 -11.94 -5.22
N SER A 180 -11.16 -11.01 -4.63
CA SER A 180 -11.48 -9.71 -5.22
C SER A 180 -10.43 -8.68 -4.83
N LYS A 181 -10.13 -7.73 -5.74
CA LYS A 181 -9.24 -6.62 -5.44
C LYS A 181 -10.01 -5.30 -5.51
N PHE A 182 -9.87 -4.47 -4.49
CA PHE A 182 -10.46 -3.14 -4.41
C PHE A 182 -9.38 -2.07 -4.54
N ASN A 183 -9.65 -1.07 -5.39
CA ASN A 183 -8.78 0.08 -5.61
C ASN A 183 -9.56 1.37 -5.29
N PRO A 184 -9.78 1.69 -4.00
CA PRO A 184 -10.68 2.78 -3.60
C PRO A 184 -10.25 4.15 -4.09
N LEU A 185 -8.95 4.33 -4.36
CA LEU A 185 -8.38 5.57 -4.86
C LEU A 185 -8.19 5.58 -6.39
N ALA A 186 -8.76 4.61 -7.14
CA ALA A 186 -8.52 4.48 -8.57
C ALA A 186 -8.71 5.80 -9.35
N LYS A 187 -9.74 6.58 -9.00
CA LYS A 187 -10.09 7.85 -9.65
C LYS A 187 -9.44 9.10 -9.03
N TRP A 188 -8.69 8.94 -7.93
CA TRP A 188 -8.07 10.07 -7.25
C TRP A 188 -6.87 10.58 -8.03
N THR A 189 -6.73 11.91 -8.08
CA THR A 189 -5.51 12.57 -8.56
C THR A 189 -4.41 12.53 -7.50
N TRP A 190 -3.17 12.80 -7.91
CA TRP A 190 -2.08 13.02 -6.95
C TRP A 190 -2.40 14.17 -5.99
N GLY A 191 -3.04 15.22 -6.53
CA GLY A 191 -3.47 16.37 -5.74
C GLY A 191 -4.51 16.02 -4.68
N ASP A 192 -5.46 15.13 -5.00
CA ASP A 192 -6.48 14.65 -4.06
C ASP A 192 -5.84 13.90 -2.89
N VAL A 193 -4.85 13.03 -3.17
CA VAL A 193 -4.14 12.26 -2.13
C VAL A 193 -3.45 13.18 -1.13
N TRP A 194 -2.77 14.22 -1.61
CA TRP A 194 -2.08 15.18 -0.73
C TRP A 194 -3.00 16.20 -0.08
N HIS A 195 -4.15 16.45 -0.68
CA HIS A 195 -5.17 17.32 -0.10
C HIS A 195 -5.83 16.69 1.12
N TYR A 196 -6.16 15.38 1.04
CA TYR A 196 -6.73 14.62 2.14
C TYR A 196 -5.77 14.53 3.33
#